data_98a70d532c369d79ce20770804424e4d
#
_entry.id   98a70d532c369d79ce20770804424e4d
#
_cell.length_a   1.000
_cell.length_b   1.000
_cell.length_c   1.000
_cell.angle_alpha   90.00
_cell.angle_beta   90.00
_cell.angle_gamma   90.00
#
_symmetry.space_group_name_H-M   'P 1'
#
loop_
_entity.id
_entity.type
_entity.pdbx_description
1 polymer ?
#
loop_
_entity_poly.entity_id
_entity_poly.type
_entity_poly.pdbx_seq_one_letter_code
_entity_poly.pdbx_strand_id
1 'polypeptide(L)'
;NTIAVIDELLKRLAAARIEAQQDLPDVAAVEITTAAIAIHLKVKASEPPTTPWAVSDDGLLWVIDRDINLDTIGSAVSDGPAPWPLLVTIGHDDASSTWLLNIEDLNVTITGDPTYGQDFARYLAAEVACNPWSAGVQVACLGVAAELGSLNPDRIHVYDPAGTDGDPIAEFLADAVATVDRVDDADTDVTTARSHQVGSDAWPARLLLVDAANPNPALDHLIELVHAHTGRTATSVVVAGPRPNVDGVILH
;
A
#
# COMPACT_ATOMS: atom_id res chain seq x y z
N ASN A 1 21.67 -2.14 0.52
CA ASN A 1 20.53 -1.48 -0.13
C ASN A 1 19.35 -1.47 0.85
N THR A 2 18.93 -0.29 1.29
CA THR A 2 17.85 -0.10 2.29
C THR A 2 16.54 -0.78 1.85
N ILE A 3 16.19 -0.70 0.57
CA ILE A 3 14.97 -1.31 0.00
C ILE A 3 14.96 -2.82 0.23
N ALA A 4 16.06 -3.51 -0.05
CA ALA A 4 16.12 -4.96 0.15
C ALA A 4 16.04 -5.35 1.64
N VAL A 5 16.59 -4.53 2.54
CA VAL A 5 16.49 -4.76 3.99
C VAL A 5 15.04 -4.62 4.46
N ILE A 6 14.31 -3.60 3.98
CA ILE A 6 12.91 -3.39 4.33
C ILE A 6 12.03 -4.53 3.79
N ASP A 7 12.21 -4.91 2.54
CA ASP A 7 11.45 -6.03 1.94
C ASP A 7 11.63 -7.32 2.76
N GLU A 8 12.88 -7.65 3.08
CA GLU A 8 13.19 -8.86 3.85
C GLU A 8 12.68 -8.76 5.29
N LEU A 9 12.83 -7.61 5.95
CA LEU A 9 12.33 -7.38 7.31
C LEU A 9 10.82 -7.60 7.40
N LEU A 10 10.05 -6.99 6.49
CA LEU A 10 8.60 -7.08 6.50
C LEU A 10 8.11 -8.50 6.22
N LYS A 11 8.74 -9.19 5.28
CA LYS A 11 8.42 -10.60 4.98
C LYS A 11 8.72 -11.52 6.17
N ARG A 12 9.87 -11.34 6.81
CA ARG A 12 10.25 -12.14 7.99
C ARG A 12 9.33 -11.85 9.18
N LEU A 13 8.97 -10.58 9.39
CA LEU A 13 8.00 -10.21 10.44
C LEU A 13 6.66 -10.91 10.21
N ALA A 14 6.13 -10.85 9.00
CA ALA A 14 4.88 -11.52 8.67
C ALA A 14 4.97 -13.05 8.85
N ALA A 15 6.05 -13.67 8.36
CA ALA A 15 6.27 -15.10 8.50
C ALA A 15 6.35 -15.53 9.99
N ALA A 16 7.08 -14.78 10.81
CA ALA A 16 7.19 -15.05 12.24
C ALA A 16 5.83 -14.95 12.96
N ARG A 17 5.01 -13.97 12.58
CA ARG A 17 3.65 -13.81 13.13
C ARG A 17 2.74 -14.98 12.73
N ILE A 18 2.77 -15.37 11.46
CA ILE A 18 2.01 -16.52 10.94
C ILE A 18 2.43 -17.82 11.62
N GLU A 19 3.73 -18.07 11.75
CA GLU A 19 4.28 -19.25 12.43
C GLU A 19 3.86 -19.31 13.91
N ALA A 20 3.80 -18.16 14.57
CA ALA A 20 3.34 -18.03 15.95
C ALA A 20 1.79 -18.06 16.08
N GLN A 21 1.05 -18.17 15.00
CA GLN A 21 -0.43 -18.08 14.95
C GLN A 21 -0.95 -16.76 15.54
N GLN A 22 -0.26 -15.66 15.27
CA GLN A 22 -0.59 -14.30 15.71
C GLN A 22 -1.10 -13.48 14.55
N ASP A 23 -1.98 -12.52 14.81
CA ASP A 23 -2.48 -11.59 13.81
C ASP A 23 -1.36 -10.73 13.22
N LEU A 24 -1.45 -10.43 11.94
CA LEU A 24 -0.55 -9.46 11.31
C LEU A 24 -0.84 -8.05 11.84
N PRO A 25 0.19 -7.22 12.03
CA PRO A 25 -0.02 -5.84 12.46
C PRO A 25 -0.66 -5.02 11.34
N ASP A 26 -1.61 -4.15 11.72
CA ASP A 26 -2.20 -3.17 10.80
C ASP A 26 -1.24 -1.99 10.63
N VAL A 27 -0.33 -2.12 9.68
CA VAL A 27 0.75 -1.15 9.44
C VAL A 27 0.19 0.11 8.79
N ALA A 28 0.40 1.25 9.44
CA ALA A 28 0.11 2.58 8.90
C ALA A 28 1.29 3.14 8.09
N ALA A 29 2.49 3.10 8.68
CA ALA A 29 3.70 3.66 8.08
C ALA A 29 4.96 2.95 8.57
N VAL A 30 6.05 3.15 7.85
CA VAL A 30 7.40 2.76 8.26
C VAL A 30 8.29 3.99 8.22
N GLU A 31 8.95 4.26 9.33
CA GLU A 31 9.98 5.30 9.44
C GLU A 31 11.35 4.67 9.44
N ILE A 32 12.24 5.20 8.62
CA ILE A 32 13.62 4.73 8.49
C ILE A 32 14.55 5.86 8.87
N THR A 33 15.24 5.71 9.99
CA THR A 33 16.28 6.61 10.45
C THR A 33 17.67 6.08 10.11
N THR A 34 18.70 6.79 10.53
CA THR A 34 20.09 6.30 10.44
C THR A 34 20.37 5.15 11.38
N ALA A 35 19.63 5.02 12.49
CA ALA A 35 19.87 4.04 13.56
C ALA A 35 18.81 2.96 13.67
N ALA A 36 17.58 3.21 13.23
CA ALA A 36 16.45 2.34 13.48
C ALA A 36 15.46 2.29 12.31
N ILE A 37 14.66 1.23 12.31
CA ILE A 37 13.44 1.09 11.51
C ILE A 37 12.28 1.03 12.51
N ALA A 38 11.29 1.87 12.30
CA ALA A 38 10.12 1.96 13.16
C ALA A 38 8.85 1.66 12.34
N ILE A 39 8.03 0.74 12.84
CA ILE A 39 6.74 0.37 12.24
C ILE A 39 5.64 1.04 13.07
N HIS A 40 4.90 1.93 12.44
CA HIS A 40 3.74 2.62 13.02
C HIS A 40 2.47 1.86 12.68
N LEU A 41 1.65 1.57 13.68
CA LEU A 41 0.41 0.81 13.53
C LEU A 41 -0.81 1.74 13.56
N LYS A 42 -1.86 1.40 12.80
CA LYS A 42 -3.17 2.08 12.87
C LYS A 42 -3.88 1.76 14.18
N VAL A 43 -3.77 0.50 14.63
CA VAL A 43 -4.34 0.02 15.88
C VAL A 43 -3.32 -0.84 16.61
N LYS A 44 -3.42 -0.89 17.93
CA LYS A 44 -2.57 -1.75 18.75
C LYS A 44 -2.81 -3.22 18.39
N ALA A 45 -1.74 -3.96 18.12
CA ALA A 45 -1.83 -5.39 17.90
C ALA A 45 -2.28 -6.12 19.17
N SER A 46 -3.06 -7.20 19.00
CA SER A 46 -3.52 -8.06 20.09
C SER A 46 -2.35 -8.60 20.93
N GLU A 47 -1.25 -8.92 20.25
CA GLU A 47 -0.02 -9.39 20.87
C GLU A 47 1.17 -8.56 20.36
N PRO A 48 1.99 -7.98 21.25
CA PRO A 48 3.17 -7.25 20.85
C PRO A 48 4.23 -8.21 20.29
N PRO A 49 5.15 -7.73 19.44
CA PRO A 49 6.27 -8.54 18.99
C PRO A 49 7.23 -8.82 20.16
N THR A 50 7.94 -9.93 20.06
CA THR A 50 8.98 -10.29 21.03
C THR A 50 10.32 -9.63 20.68
N THR A 51 11.31 -9.75 21.58
CA THR A 51 12.70 -9.37 21.26
C THR A 51 13.11 -9.90 19.89
N PRO A 52 13.77 -9.10 19.02
CA PRO A 52 14.52 -7.87 19.38
C PRO A 52 13.73 -6.54 19.25
N TRP A 53 12.43 -6.57 19.09
CA TRP A 53 11.63 -5.37 18.95
C TRP A 53 11.45 -4.61 20.28
N ALA A 54 11.57 -3.29 20.23
CA ALA A 54 11.11 -2.40 21.28
C ALA A 54 9.72 -1.88 20.91
N VAL A 55 8.82 -1.84 21.89
CA VAL A 55 7.43 -1.42 21.70
C VAL A 55 7.15 -0.20 22.57
N SER A 56 6.50 0.82 22.01
CA SER A 56 6.06 1.99 22.79
C SER A 56 4.99 1.63 23.83
N ASP A 57 4.81 2.49 24.84
CA ASP A 57 3.88 2.26 25.94
C ASP A 57 2.41 2.11 25.47
N ASP A 58 2.03 2.82 24.40
CA ASP A 58 0.71 2.71 23.76
C ASP A 58 0.57 1.48 22.87
N GLY A 59 1.69 0.83 22.52
CA GLY A 59 1.73 -0.35 21.66
C GLY A 59 1.58 -0.06 20.17
N LEU A 60 1.61 1.21 19.77
CA LEU A 60 1.42 1.64 18.36
C LEU A 60 2.72 1.79 17.57
N LEU A 61 3.87 1.72 18.24
CA LEU A 61 5.17 1.86 17.60
C LEU A 61 6.06 0.67 17.95
N TRP A 62 6.56 -0.02 16.91
CA TRP A 62 7.52 -1.11 17.02
C TRP A 62 8.84 -0.68 16.40
N VAL A 63 9.91 -0.66 17.20
CA VAL A 63 11.21 -0.16 16.78
C VAL A 63 12.23 -1.28 16.80
N ILE A 64 13.07 -1.33 15.79
CA ILE A 64 14.18 -2.26 15.69
C ILE A 64 15.44 -1.52 15.23
N ASP A 65 16.61 -2.01 15.64
CA ASP A 65 17.90 -1.50 15.16
C ASP A 65 18.02 -1.73 13.64
N ARG A 66 18.49 -0.73 12.91
CA ARG A 66 18.64 -0.80 11.45
C ARG A 66 19.64 -1.87 11.00
N ASP A 67 20.66 -2.09 11.80
CA ASP A 67 21.75 -3.04 11.50
C ASP A 67 21.50 -4.43 12.13
N ILE A 68 20.25 -4.71 12.56
CA ILE A 68 19.88 -5.99 13.16
C ILE A 68 20.18 -7.15 12.22
N ASN A 69 20.61 -8.27 12.78
CA ASN A 69 20.65 -9.52 12.04
C ASN A 69 19.20 -10.01 11.82
N LEU A 70 18.73 -9.96 10.56
CA LEU A 70 17.37 -10.33 10.19
C LEU A 70 17.01 -11.78 10.53
N ASP A 71 17.98 -12.68 10.69
CA ASP A 71 17.74 -14.06 11.14
C ASP A 71 17.16 -14.14 12.57
N THR A 72 17.29 -13.06 13.35
CA THR A 72 16.67 -12.96 14.69
C THR A 72 15.20 -12.60 14.67
N ILE A 73 14.67 -12.14 13.52
CA ILE A 73 13.26 -11.74 13.34
C ILE A 73 12.40 -12.95 13.02
N GLY A 74 12.87 -13.81 12.13
CA GLY A 74 12.14 -14.97 11.63
C GLY A 74 12.85 -15.63 10.47
N SER A 75 12.27 -16.72 9.98
CA SER A 75 12.81 -17.47 8.85
C SER A 75 12.82 -16.61 7.57
N ALA A 76 13.83 -16.81 6.73
CA ALA A 76 13.87 -16.19 5.41
C ALA A 76 12.71 -16.71 4.56
N VAL A 77 12.00 -15.78 3.91
CA VAL A 77 10.90 -16.10 2.98
C VAL A 77 11.35 -15.71 1.58
N SER A 78 11.66 -16.71 0.75
CA SER A 78 12.13 -16.45 -0.62
C SER A 78 11.00 -16.16 -1.60
N ASP A 79 9.87 -16.83 -1.44
CA ASP A 79 8.76 -16.80 -2.39
C ASP A 79 7.43 -16.66 -1.65
N GLY A 80 6.85 -15.49 -1.69
CA GLY A 80 5.54 -15.22 -1.11
C GLY A 80 5.08 -13.80 -1.42
N PRO A 81 3.77 -13.55 -1.42
CA PRO A 81 3.27 -12.20 -1.58
C PRO A 81 3.73 -11.31 -0.43
N ALA A 82 4.11 -10.07 -0.76
CA ALA A 82 4.43 -9.11 0.27
C ALA A 82 3.16 -8.78 1.09
N PRO A 83 3.26 -8.74 2.42
CA PRO A 83 2.08 -8.49 3.28
C PRO A 83 1.50 -7.08 3.08
N TRP A 84 2.36 -6.08 2.83
CA TRP A 84 1.97 -4.67 2.63
C TRP A 84 2.49 -4.15 1.29
N PRO A 85 1.86 -4.52 0.16
CA PRO A 85 2.39 -4.25 -1.18
C PRO A 85 2.26 -2.79 -1.63
N LEU A 86 1.43 -1.99 -0.98
CA LEU A 86 1.24 -0.56 -1.25
C LEU A 86 1.90 0.33 -0.19
N LEU A 87 3.01 -0.12 0.39
CA LEU A 87 3.88 0.71 1.22
C LEU A 87 4.76 1.57 0.29
N VAL A 88 4.51 2.87 0.26
CA VAL A 88 5.16 3.82 -0.67
C VAL A 88 5.89 4.93 0.06
N THR A 89 7.01 5.37 -0.48
CA THR A 89 7.79 6.47 0.08
C THR A 89 7.07 7.80 -0.15
N ILE A 90 6.80 8.54 0.91
CA ILE A 90 6.14 9.85 0.83
C ILE A 90 7.12 11.02 1.03
N GLY A 91 8.34 10.76 1.45
CA GLY A 91 9.37 11.78 1.56
C GLY A 91 10.30 11.60 2.75
N HIS A 92 10.95 12.70 3.10
CA HIS A 92 11.85 12.81 4.25
C HIS A 92 11.38 13.94 5.14
N ASP A 93 11.53 13.77 6.45
CA ASP A 93 11.30 14.83 7.42
C ASP A 93 12.57 15.67 7.67
N ASP A 94 12.44 16.70 8.50
CA ASP A 94 13.55 17.61 8.87
C ASP A 94 14.68 16.87 9.61
N ALA A 95 14.41 15.71 10.22
CA ALA A 95 15.40 14.86 10.87
C ALA A 95 16.09 13.90 9.89
N SER A 96 15.76 13.98 8.60
CA SER A 96 16.23 13.10 7.53
C SER A 96 15.78 11.64 7.68
N SER A 97 14.70 11.39 8.43
CA SER A 97 14.02 10.11 8.40
C SER A 97 13.29 9.95 7.06
N THR A 98 13.36 8.76 6.47
CA THR A 98 12.55 8.40 5.30
C THR A 98 11.23 7.82 5.76
N TRP A 99 10.13 8.32 5.23
CA TRP A 99 8.79 7.85 5.57
C TRP A 99 8.15 7.09 4.42
N LEU A 100 7.69 5.89 4.72
CA LEU A 100 6.84 5.09 3.84
C LEU A 100 5.44 5.03 4.45
N LEU A 101 4.43 5.31 3.64
CA LEU A 101 3.01 5.23 4.03
C LEU A 101 2.39 3.99 3.40
N ASN A 102 1.65 3.22 4.17
CA ASN A 102 0.82 2.16 3.61
C ASN A 102 -0.49 2.77 3.10
N ILE A 103 -0.60 2.86 1.78
CA ILE A 103 -1.77 3.45 1.14
C ILE A 103 -2.82 2.42 0.73
N GLU A 104 -2.62 1.13 1.01
CA GLU A 104 -3.64 0.12 0.73
C GLU A 104 -4.93 0.42 1.50
N ASP A 105 -6.05 0.32 0.82
CA ASP A 105 -7.38 0.67 1.33
C ASP A 105 -7.51 2.13 1.80
N LEU A 106 -6.73 3.02 1.16
CA LEU A 106 -6.82 4.46 1.41
C LEU A 106 -7.12 5.23 0.12
N ASN A 107 -7.89 6.29 0.28
CA ASN A 107 -7.97 7.37 -0.69
C ASN A 107 -6.90 8.41 -0.34
N VAL A 108 -6.10 8.80 -1.32
CA VAL A 108 -5.04 9.80 -1.17
C VAL A 108 -5.31 10.95 -2.14
N THR A 109 -5.34 12.16 -1.64
CA THR A 109 -5.44 13.37 -2.47
C THR A 109 -4.12 14.12 -2.43
N ILE A 110 -3.53 14.39 -3.60
CA ILE A 110 -2.32 15.19 -3.72
C ILE A 110 -2.75 16.63 -4.05
N THR A 111 -2.45 17.57 -3.16
CA THR A 111 -2.83 18.97 -3.30
C THR A 111 -1.58 19.87 -3.33
N GLY A 112 -1.77 21.18 -3.52
CA GLY A 112 -0.69 22.13 -3.62
C GLY A 112 -0.39 22.53 -5.08
N ASP A 113 0.87 22.64 -5.44
CA ASP A 113 1.26 22.97 -6.82
C ASP A 113 0.92 21.81 -7.77
N PRO A 114 0.12 22.05 -8.83
CA PRO A 114 -0.31 20.99 -9.76
C PRO A 114 0.86 20.26 -10.45
N THR A 115 1.97 20.96 -10.71
CA THR A 115 3.14 20.37 -11.34
C THR A 115 3.79 19.34 -10.42
N TYR A 116 4.01 19.70 -9.16
CA TYR A 116 4.55 18.78 -8.15
C TYR A 116 3.59 17.63 -7.86
N GLY A 117 2.27 17.88 -7.85
CA GLY A 117 1.26 16.84 -7.69
C GLY A 117 1.32 15.79 -8.80
N GLN A 118 1.46 16.23 -10.06
CA GLN A 118 1.65 15.33 -11.21
C GLN A 118 2.98 14.58 -11.13
N ASP A 119 4.07 15.25 -10.74
CA ASP A 119 5.38 14.61 -10.58
C ASP A 119 5.38 13.58 -9.46
N PHE A 120 4.68 13.84 -8.37
CA PHE A 120 4.54 12.89 -7.28
C PHE A 120 3.68 11.68 -7.68
N ALA A 121 2.60 11.86 -8.44
CA ALA A 121 1.83 10.74 -9.01
C ALA A 121 2.69 9.86 -9.94
N ARG A 122 3.55 10.46 -10.77
CA ARG A 122 4.54 9.74 -11.58
C ARG A 122 5.52 8.94 -10.73
N TYR A 123 6.02 9.59 -9.67
CA TYR A 123 6.93 8.94 -8.73
C TYR A 123 6.27 7.71 -8.08
N LEU A 124 5.03 7.82 -7.60
CA LEU A 124 4.30 6.69 -7.01
C LEU A 124 4.13 5.53 -8.00
N ALA A 125 3.73 5.81 -9.26
CA ALA A 125 3.59 4.78 -10.28
C ALA A 125 4.93 4.06 -10.55
N ALA A 126 6.01 4.82 -10.67
CA ALA A 126 7.35 4.27 -10.92
C ALA A 126 7.85 3.47 -9.71
N GLU A 127 7.66 3.98 -8.50
CA GLU A 127 8.08 3.31 -7.27
C GLU A 127 7.36 1.96 -7.12
N VAL A 128 6.03 1.94 -7.20
CA VAL A 128 5.23 0.70 -7.09
C VAL A 128 5.61 -0.29 -8.19
N ALA A 129 5.90 0.16 -9.40
CA ALA A 129 6.33 -0.71 -10.48
C ALA A 129 7.73 -1.33 -10.28
N CYS A 130 8.60 -0.71 -9.46
CA CYS A 130 9.99 -1.10 -9.27
C CYS A 130 10.26 -1.74 -7.90
N ASN A 131 9.44 -1.49 -6.89
CA ASN A 131 9.65 -2.02 -5.55
C ASN A 131 9.45 -3.55 -5.50
N PRO A 132 10.33 -4.29 -4.80
CA PRO A 132 10.24 -5.74 -4.69
C PRO A 132 8.99 -6.19 -3.93
N TRP A 133 8.57 -5.46 -2.88
CA TRP A 133 7.36 -5.80 -2.13
C TRP A 133 6.06 -5.46 -2.87
N SER A 134 6.13 -4.67 -3.94
CA SER A 134 4.97 -4.34 -4.78
C SER A 134 4.84 -5.24 -6.01
N ALA A 135 5.57 -6.36 -6.09
CA ALA A 135 5.68 -7.19 -7.31
C ALA A 135 4.34 -7.66 -7.88
N GLY A 136 3.31 -7.84 -7.06
CA GLY A 136 1.96 -8.25 -7.49
C GLY A 136 0.95 -7.11 -7.68
N VAL A 137 1.38 -5.84 -7.56
CA VAL A 137 0.46 -4.69 -7.64
C VAL A 137 0.16 -4.34 -9.09
N GLN A 138 -1.12 -4.13 -9.41
CA GLN A 138 -1.58 -3.58 -10.68
C GLN A 138 -1.77 -2.06 -10.53
N VAL A 139 -1.17 -1.29 -11.46
CA VAL A 139 -1.24 0.18 -11.47
C VAL A 139 -2.01 0.65 -12.69
N ALA A 140 -3.09 1.38 -12.49
CA ALA A 140 -3.82 2.06 -13.54
C ALA A 140 -3.57 3.57 -13.47
N CYS A 141 -3.19 4.17 -14.59
CA CYS A 141 -2.95 5.60 -14.75
C CYS A 141 -3.99 6.19 -15.68
N LEU A 142 -4.81 7.14 -15.19
CA LEU A 142 -5.88 7.77 -15.95
C LEU A 142 -5.74 9.29 -15.91
N GLY A 143 -5.25 9.87 -17.00
CA GLY A 143 -4.98 11.31 -17.09
C GLY A 143 -3.71 11.77 -16.38
N VAL A 144 -2.95 10.85 -15.80
CA VAL A 144 -1.67 11.09 -15.12
C VAL A 144 -0.64 10.06 -15.54
N ALA A 145 0.65 10.40 -15.45
CA ALA A 145 1.78 9.47 -15.63
C ALA A 145 1.75 8.66 -16.95
N ALA A 146 1.19 9.22 -18.02
CA ALA A 146 0.98 8.52 -19.29
C ALA A 146 2.29 7.98 -19.92
N GLU A 147 3.41 8.64 -19.69
CA GLU A 147 4.74 8.25 -20.19
C GLU A 147 5.30 6.99 -19.53
N LEU A 148 4.75 6.57 -18.38
CA LEU A 148 5.28 5.44 -17.63
C LEU A 148 4.78 4.06 -18.12
N GLY A 149 3.81 4.00 -19.01
CA GLY A 149 3.28 2.73 -19.56
C GLY A 149 4.36 1.83 -20.15
N SER A 150 5.46 2.41 -20.65
CA SER A 150 6.60 1.65 -21.19
C SER A 150 7.60 1.16 -20.12
N LEU A 151 7.51 1.65 -18.87
CA LEU A 151 8.45 1.29 -17.80
C LEU A 151 8.25 -0.17 -17.35
N ASN A 152 6.99 -0.56 -17.17
CA ASN A 152 6.62 -1.94 -16.83
C ASN A 152 5.21 -2.23 -17.36
N PRO A 153 5.07 -2.59 -18.66
CA PRO A 153 3.78 -2.72 -19.31
C PRO A 153 2.92 -3.87 -18.78
N ASP A 154 3.52 -4.82 -18.06
CA ASP A 154 2.78 -5.92 -17.43
C ASP A 154 2.07 -5.47 -16.14
N ARG A 155 2.45 -4.33 -15.59
CA ARG A 155 1.95 -3.82 -14.30
C ARG A 155 1.38 -2.42 -14.35
N ILE A 156 1.89 -1.56 -15.23
CA ILE A 156 1.41 -0.18 -15.43
C ILE A 156 0.55 -0.13 -16.68
N HIS A 157 -0.74 0.08 -16.49
CA HIS A 157 -1.70 0.27 -17.56
C HIS A 157 -2.08 1.74 -17.63
N VAL A 158 -1.82 2.37 -18.79
CA VAL A 158 -2.19 3.76 -19.05
C VAL A 158 -3.45 3.76 -19.89
N TYR A 159 -4.45 4.48 -19.42
CA TYR A 159 -5.75 4.59 -20.08
C TYR A 159 -5.96 5.97 -20.65
N ASP A 160 -6.60 6.04 -21.81
CA ASP A 160 -7.02 7.30 -22.41
C ASP A 160 -8.17 7.91 -21.57
N PRO A 161 -8.06 9.15 -21.09
CA PRO A 161 -9.14 9.84 -20.40
C PRO A 161 -10.44 9.95 -21.22
N ALA A 162 -10.38 9.85 -22.54
CA ALA A 162 -11.55 9.79 -23.43
C ALA A 162 -12.28 8.45 -23.42
N GLY A 163 -11.77 7.43 -22.71
CA GLY A 163 -12.44 6.14 -22.52
C GLY A 163 -12.43 5.23 -23.75
N THR A 164 -11.43 5.39 -24.64
CA THR A 164 -11.33 4.54 -25.86
C THR A 164 -10.81 3.14 -25.57
N ASP A 165 -10.09 2.96 -24.44
CA ASP A 165 -9.38 1.72 -24.09
C ASP A 165 -10.05 0.94 -22.94
N GLY A 166 -11.31 1.26 -22.61
CA GLY A 166 -12.06 0.70 -21.49
C GLY A 166 -12.32 1.72 -20.38
N ASP A 167 -12.97 1.28 -19.31
CA ASP A 167 -13.24 2.09 -18.10
C ASP A 167 -12.52 1.48 -16.90
N PRO A 168 -11.28 1.91 -16.61
CA PRO A 168 -10.51 1.37 -15.49
C PRO A 168 -11.18 1.63 -14.13
N ILE A 169 -11.97 2.71 -14.00
CA ILE A 169 -12.65 3.01 -12.74
C ILE A 169 -13.76 1.99 -12.49
N ALA A 170 -14.52 1.62 -13.52
CA ALA A 170 -15.57 0.59 -13.41
C ALA A 170 -14.94 -0.79 -13.12
N GLU A 171 -13.80 -1.12 -13.71
CA GLU A 171 -13.05 -2.36 -13.44
C GLU A 171 -12.56 -2.38 -11.98
N PHE A 172 -11.93 -1.31 -11.49
CA PHE A 172 -11.47 -1.21 -10.11
C PHE A 172 -12.63 -1.29 -9.11
N LEU A 173 -13.76 -0.65 -9.41
CA LEU A 173 -14.96 -0.72 -8.57
C LEU A 173 -15.50 -2.16 -8.48
N ALA A 174 -15.63 -2.84 -9.63
CA ALA A 174 -16.09 -4.23 -9.66
C ALA A 174 -15.15 -5.17 -8.89
N ASP A 175 -13.85 -5.01 -9.07
CA ASP A 175 -12.83 -5.80 -8.38
C ASP A 175 -12.80 -5.52 -6.87
N ALA A 176 -12.98 -4.27 -6.46
CA ALA A 176 -13.04 -3.90 -5.04
C ALA A 176 -14.28 -4.50 -4.37
N VAL A 177 -15.46 -4.44 -5.02
CA VAL A 177 -16.69 -5.10 -4.54
C VAL A 177 -16.48 -6.60 -4.39
N ALA A 178 -15.97 -7.27 -5.43
CA ALA A 178 -15.71 -8.71 -5.40
C ALA A 178 -14.69 -9.09 -4.32
N THR A 179 -13.71 -8.20 -4.03
CA THR A 179 -12.74 -8.44 -2.96
C THR A 179 -13.39 -8.33 -1.59
N VAL A 180 -14.26 -7.34 -1.36
CA VAL A 180 -15.04 -7.20 -0.11
C VAL A 180 -15.88 -8.45 0.12
N ASP A 181 -16.64 -8.92 -0.88
CA ASP A 181 -17.47 -10.11 -0.76
C ASP A 181 -16.62 -11.35 -0.38
N ARG A 182 -15.46 -11.53 -1.00
CA ARG A 182 -14.56 -12.65 -0.70
C ARG A 182 -13.96 -12.58 0.70
N VAL A 183 -13.62 -11.40 1.17
CA VAL A 183 -13.10 -11.16 2.53
C VAL A 183 -14.18 -11.43 3.56
N ASP A 184 -15.42 -11.01 3.30
CA ASP A 184 -16.57 -11.27 4.16
C ASP A 184 -16.90 -12.76 4.24
N ASP A 185 -16.89 -13.47 3.11
CA ASP A 185 -17.13 -14.93 3.05
C ASP A 185 -16.02 -15.72 3.80
N ALA A 186 -14.80 -15.22 3.82
CA ALA A 186 -13.66 -15.85 4.49
C ALA A 186 -13.46 -15.39 5.96
N ASP A 187 -14.28 -14.47 6.46
CA ASP A 187 -14.18 -13.86 7.80
C ASP A 187 -12.75 -13.39 8.14
N THR A 188 -12.15 -12.59 7.25
CA THR A 188 -10.75 -12.15 7.33
C THR A 188 -10.58 -10.73 6.82
N ASP A 189 -9.35 -10.26 6.69
CA ASP A 189 -8.95 -9.04 5.98
C ASP A 189 -8.01 -9.37 4.82
N VAL A 190 -7.79 -8.40 3.92
CA VAL A 190 -6.98 -8.60 2.71
C VAL A 190 -5.53 -8.95 3.03
N THR A 191 -4.92 -8.30 4.03
CA THR A 191 -3.52 -8.54 4.41
C THR A 191 -3.33 -9.97 4.94
N THR A 192 -4.24 -10.40 5.80
CA THR A 192 -4.27 -11.76 6.35
C THR A 192 -4.54 -12.79 5.24
N ALA A 193 -5.57 -12.58 4.41
CA ALA A 193 -5.91 -13.47 3.30
C ALA A 193 -4.75 -13.66 2.31
N ARG A 194 -4.07 -12.56 1.96
CA ARG A 194 -2.89 -12.56 1.08
C ARG A 194 -1.74 -13.35 1.69
N SER A 195 -1.43 -13.09 2.95
CA SER A 195 -0.28 -13.66 3.64
C SER A 195 -0.46 -15.16 3.93
N HIS A 196 -1.69 -15.60 4.21
CA HIS A 196 -2.06 -16.99 4.41
C HIS A 196 -2.46 -17.70 3.12
N GLN A 197 -2.48 -17.02 1.98
CA GLN A 197 -2.92 -17.56 0.68
C GLN A 197 -4.30 -18.26 0.77
N VAL A 198 -5.23 -17.58 1.43
CA VAL A 198 -6.58 -18.11 1.65
C VAL A 198 -7.27 -18.40 0.33
N GLY A 199 -7.77 -19.61 0.12
CA GLY A 199 -8.57 -19.99 -1.04
C GLY A 199 -7.81 -20.25 -2.33
N SER A 200 -6.49 -20.45 -2.31
CA SER A 200 -5.63 -20.63 -3.52
C SER A 200 -5.63 -19.46 -4.50
N ASP A 201 -6.35 -18.39 -4.24
CA ASP A 201 -6.40 -17.21 -5.08
C ASP A 201 -5.34 -16.19 -4.67
N ALA A 202 -4.78 -15.50 -5.66
CA ALA A 202 -4.02 -14.30 -5.39
C ALA A 202 -4.97 -13.21 -4.85
N TRP A 203 -4.48 -12.43 -3.88
CA TRP A 203 -5.15 -11.24 -3.36
C TRP A 203 -4.38 -10.00 -3.81
N PRO A 204 -4.42 -9.67 -5.13
CA PRO A 204 -3.60 -8.60 -5.68
C PRO A 204 -4.05 -7.26 -5.14
N ALA A 205 -3.09 -6.43 -4.74
CA ALA A 205 -3.36 -5.04 -4.47
C ALA A 205 -3.40 -4.25 -5.79
N ARG A 206 -4.19 -3.18 -5.80
CA ARG A 206 -4.43 -2.33 -6.97
C ARG A 206 -4.25 -0.87 -6.61
N LEU A 207 -3.62 -0.12 -7.50
CA LEU A 207 -3.41 1.31 -7.38
C LEU A 207 -4.01 2.03 -8.59
N LEU A 208 -5.03 2.86 -8.35
CA LEU A 208 -5.56 3.79 -9.34
C LEU A 208 -4.97 5.18 -9.11
N LEU A 209 -4.26 5.68 -10.11
CA LEU A 209 -3.79 7.06 -10.18
C LEU A 209 -4.67 7.82 -11.16
N VAL A 210 -5.36 8.86 -10.69
CA VAL A 210 -6.35 9.57 -11.51
C VAL A 210 -6.22 11.08 -11.34
N ASP A 211 -6.43 11.82 -12.45
CA ASP A 211 -6.53 13.27 -12.41
C ASP A 211 -7.81 13.71 -11.68
N ALA A 212 -7.70 14.72 -10.80
CA ALA A 212 -8.84 15.24 -10.04
C ALA A 212 -9.98 15.77 -10.91
N ALA A 213 -9.68 16.21 -12.12
CA ALA A 213 -10.68 16.71 -13.08
C ALA A 213 -11.45 15.58 -13.79
N ASN A 214 -11.14 14.32 -13.53
CA ASN A 214 -11.86 13.21 -14.16
C ASN A 214 -13.36 13.24 -13.79
N PRO A 215 -14.27 13.30 -14.78
CA PRO A 215 -15.69 13.51 -14.55
C PRO A 215 -16.48 12.22 -14.29
N ASN A 216 -15.83 11.04 -14.27
CA ASN A 216 -16.51 9.76 -14.16
C ASN A 216 -17.16 9.61 -12.77
N PRO A 217 -18.49 9.47 -12.67
CA PRO A 217 -19.19 9.33 -11.39
C PRO A 217 -18.86 8.01 -10.66
N ALA A 218 -18.41 6.99 -11.38
CA ALA A 218 -17.96 5.74 -10.75
C ALA A 218 -16.73 5.94 -9.85
N LEU A 219 -15.97 7.02 -10.08
CA LEU A 219 -14.84 7.37 -9.20
C LEU A 219 -15.30 7.72 -7.79
N ASP A 220 -16.40 8.49 -7.67
CA ASP A 220 -16.95 8.85 -6.36
C ASP A 220 -17.45 7.59 -5.61
N HIS A 221 -18.10 6.66 -6.32
CA HIS A 221 -18.52 5.37 -5.75
C HIS A 221 -17.32 4.51 -5.32
N LEU A 222 -16.24 4.48 -6.10
CA LEU A 222 -15.02 3.75 -5.73
C LEU A 222 -14.38 4.37 -4.48
N ILE A 223 -14.28 5.69 -4.41
CA ILE A 223 -13.75 6.43 -3.24
C ILE A 223 -14.59 6.11 -2.00
N GLU A 224 -15.91 6.17 -2.10
CA GLU A 224 -16.83 5.82 -1.01
C GLU A 224 -16.66 4.37 -0.56
N LEU A 225 -16.56 3.43 -1.51
CA LEU A 225 -16.37 2.01 -1.21
C LEU A 225 -15.05 1.76 -0.46
N VAL A 226 -13.93 2.32 -0.94
CA VAL A 226 -12.62 2.18 -0.30
C VAL A 226 -12.65 2.76 1.12
N HIS A 227 -13.29 3.93 1.31
CA HIS A 227 -13.43 4.54 2.62
C HIS A 227 -14.29 3.70 3.59
N ALA A 228 -15.40 3.15 3.10
CA ALA A 228 -16.34 2.39 3.91
C ALA A 228 -15.83 0.99 4.30
N HIS A 229 -14.92 0.41 3.51
CA HIS A 229 -14.45 -0.98 3.66
C HIS A 229 -12.94 -1.06 3.86
N THR A 230 -12.37 -0.27 4.78
CA THR A 230 -10.95 -0.27 5.11
C THR A 230 -10.45 -1.67 5.49
N GLY A 231 -9.33 -2.10 4.91
CA GLY A 231 -8.75 -3.43 5.10
C GLY A 231 -9.38 -4.53 4.24
N ARG A 232 -10.31 -4.20 3.33
CA ARG A 232 -11.17 -5.18 2.63
C ARG A 232 -11.22 -5.04 1.12
N THR A 233 -10.73 -3.94 0.54
CA THR A 233 -10.83 -3.69 -0.91
C THR A 233 -9.58 -4.05 -1.70
N ALA A 234 -8.43 -4.16 -1.05
CA ALA A 234 -7.10 -4.28 -1.67
C ALA A 234 -6.82 -3.15 -2.69
N THR A 235 -7.48 -2.02 -2.56
CA THR A 235 -7.46 -0.95 -3.55
C THR A 235 -7.03 0.37 -2.91
N SER A 236 -6.17 1.12 -3.59
CA SER A 236 -5.85 2.51 -3.27
C SER A 236 -6.24 3.40 -4.44
N VAL A 237 -6.85 4.55 -4.13
CA VAL A 237 -7.18 5.59 -5.10
C VAL A 237 -6.35 6.83 -4.77
N VAL A 238 -5.49 7.23 -5.70
CA VAL A 238 -4.68 8.45 -5.58
C VAL A 238 -5.18 9.47 -6.59
N VAL A 239 -5.68 10.58 -6.08
CA VAL A 239 -6.22 11.69 -6.87
C VAL A 239 -5.18 12.79 -6.98
N ALA A 240 -4.71 13.06 -8.19
CA ALA A 240 -3.74 14.13 -8.46
C ALA A 240 -4.46 15.46 -8.67
N GLY A 241 -4.52 16.25 -7.63
CA GLY A 241 -5.17 17.57 -7.58
C GLY A 241 -6.32 17.62 -6.57
N PRO A 242 -6.83 18.81 -6.28
CA PRO A 242 -7.90 19.00 -5.31
C PRO A 242 -9.23 18.43 -5.86
N ARG A 243 -9.84 17.54 -5.11
CA ARG A 243 -11.18 17.02 -5.36
C ARG A 243 -12.01 17.14 -4.08
N PRO A 244 -13.22 17.74 -4.13
CA PRO A 244 -14.10 17.83 -2.97
C PRO A 244 -14.60 16.44 -2.57
N ASN A 245 -14.91 16.27 -1.28
CA ASN A 245 -15.52 15.07 -0.71
C ASN A 245 -14.70 13.77 -0.86
N VAL A 246 -13.39 13.87 -0.89
CA VAL A 246 -12.52 12.70 -0.77
C VAL A 246 -12.14 12.55 0.71
N ASP A 247 -12.75 11.59 1.37
CA ASP A 247 -12.35 11.19 2.72
C ASP A 247 -11.10 10.31 2.64
N GLY A 248 -10.02 10.75 3.26
CA GLY A 248 -8.75 10.02 3.20
C GLY A 248 -7.55 10.86 3.63
N VAL A 249 -6.37 10.50 3.12
CA VAL A 249 -5.11 11.18 3.39
C VAL A 249 -4.89 12.32 2.38
N ILE A 250 -4.47 13.48 2.86
CA ILE A 250 -4.10 14.62 2.02
C ILE A 250 -2.59 14.81 2.10
N LEU A 251 -1.94 14.80 0.94
CA LEU A 251 -0.53 15.13 0.79
C LEU A 251 -0.40 16.51 0.15
N HIS A 252 0.49 17.36 0.70
CA HIS A 252 0.73 18.73 0.24
C HIS A 252 2.13 18.93 -0.28
#